data_9fb23efd183b93e1fb22b36e0abebdef
#
_entry.id   9fb23efd183b93e1fb22b36e0abebdef
#
_cell.length_a   1.000
_cell.length_b   1.000
_cell.length_c   1.000
_cell.angle_alpha   90.00
_cell.angle_beta   90.00
_cell.angle_gamma   90.00
#
_symmetry.space_group_name_H-M   'P 1'
#
loop_
_entity.id
_entity.type
_entity.pdbx_description
1 polymer ?
#
loop_
_entity_poly.entity_id
_entity_poly.type
_entity_poly.pdbx_seq_one_letter_code
_entity_poly.pdbx_strand_id
1 'polypeptide(L)'
;MAALLRSRMTDWTVVVPVLAVLVLIATWGRNLPGPIIVVVALLLGGAVLAAVHHAEVVAHRVGEPYGSLVLAVAVTVIEVALIVTLMISGPEKTQSLARDTVFAAVMITCNGILGLSLLLGALRRRVAVFNPEGTGGALATVITLATLSLVIPTFTTARPGPEFSPAQLTFAAVASLALYGLFVLVQTGRHRDYFLPVDSRGNIVDAEEHAKPPTTRAALVSLGLLLVALVAVVGDAKTVSPTIEAGVAAANLPHAFVGVIIALLVLLPETLAAARAARRDRVQISLNLALGSAMASIGLTIPAIAIASIWLDGPLLLGLGGTQLALLALTAVTAVLTVVPGRANVLQGGVHLVLMAAFVFLAASP
;
A
#
# COMPACT_ATOMS: atom_id res chain seq x y z
N MET A 1 -37.31 9.85 -2.97
CA MET A 1 -36.63 8.64 -3.45
C MET A 1 -35.87 8.87 -4.77
N ALA A 2 -36.49 9.44 -5.82
CA ALA A 2 -35.80 9.75 -7.08
C ALA A 2 -34.68 10.80 -6.98
N ALA A 3 -34.82 11.85 -6.16
CA ALA A 3 -33.78 12.87 -5.95
C ALA A 3 -32.55 12.32 -5.21
N LEU A 4 -32.74 11.40 -4.25
CA LEU A 4 -31.64 10.73 -3.53
C LEU A 4 -30.90 9.72 -4.42
N LEU A 5 -31.58 9.09 -5.37
CA LEU A 5 -30.96 8.24 -6.39
C LEU A 5 -30.20 9.08 -7.42
N ARG A 6 -30.70 10.25 -7.80
CA ARG A 6 -30.02 11.19 -8.72
C ARG A 6 -28.73 11.77 -8.12
N SER A 7 -28.73 12.13 -6.82
CA SER A 7 -27.52 12.63 -6.16
C SER A 7 -26.41 11.56 -6.01
N ARG A 8 -26.78 10.28 -5.86
CA ARG A 8 -25.82 9.18 -5.79
C ARG A 8 -25.29 8.73 -7.14
N MET A 9 -26.03 8.90 -8.23
CA MET A 9 -25.57 8.57 -9.59
C MET A 9 -24.59 9.61 -10.15
N THR A 10 -24.49 10.81 -9.56
CA THR A 10 -23.51 11.84 -9.88
C THR A 10 -22.31 11.85 -8.95
N ASP A 11 -22.25 10.92 -8.00
CA ASP A 11 -21.08 10.76 -7.13
C ASP A 11 -19.90 10.25 -7.96
N TRP A 12 -18.76 10.94 -7.89
CA TRP A 12 -17.57 10.60 -8.66
C TRP A 12 -17.12 9.14 -8.41
N THR A 13 -17.36 8.61 -7.20
CA THR A 13 -17.04 7.22 -6.83
C THR A 13 -17.83 6.19 -7.62
N VAL A 14 -19.01 6.55 -8.16
CA VAL A 14 -19.81 5.70 -9.04
C VAL A 14 -19.47 5.95 -10.51
N VAL A 15 -19.33 7.22 -10.88
CA VAL A 15 -19.13 7.64 -12.28
C VAL A 15 -17.76 7.18 -12.79
N VAL A 16 -16.70 7.37 -12.01
CA VAL A 16 -15.34 7.09 -12.45
C VAL A 16 -15.10 5.61 -12.77
N PRO A 17 -15.47 4.62 -11.93
CA PRO A 17 -15.30 3.21 -12.28
C PRO A 17 -16.06 2.79 -13.53
N VAL A 18 -17.28 3.32 -13.71
CA VAL A 18 -18.09 3.02 -14.89
C VAL A 18 -17.47 3.59 -16.15
N LEU A 19 -17.02 4.86 -16.11
CA LEU A 19 -16.30 5.49 -17.22
C LEU A 19 -14.98 4.76 -17.53
N ALA A 20 -14.24 4.35 -16.52
CA ALA A 20 -13.00 3.62 -16.67
C ALA A 20 -13.23 2.29 -17.42
N VAL A 21 -14.26 1.52 -17.06
CA VAL A 21 -14.61 0.28 -17.79
C VAL A 21 -15.07 0.58 -19.22
N LEU A 22 -15.86 1.63 -19.44
CA LEU A 22 -16.30 1.99 -20.79
C LEU A 22 -15.10 2.39 -21.67
N VAL A 23 -14.16 3.16 -21.12
CA VAL A 23 -12.94 3.53 -21.82
C VAL A 23 -12.05 2.30 -22.04
N LEU A 24 -11.92 1.40 -21.06
CA LEU A 24 -11.24 0.12 -21.22
C LEU A 24 -11.79 -0.68 -22.40
N ILE A 25 -13.11 -0.85 -22.50
CA ILE A 25 -13.75 -1.56 -23.61
C ILE A 25 -13.46 -0.87 -24.94
N ALA A 26 -13.51 0.46 -24.99
CA ALA A 26 -13.27 1.24 -26.19
C ALA A 26 -11.81 1.23 -26.64
N THR A 27 -10.88 1.04 -25.72
CA THR A 27 -9.41 1.13 -25.97
C THR A 27 -8.73 -0.24 -26.04
N TRP A 28 -9.42 -1.32 -25.70
CA TRP A 28 -8.86 -2.67 -25.63
C TRP A 28 -8.17 -3.10 -26.93
N GLY A 29 -6.89 -3.46 -26.85
CA GLY A 29 -6.12 -3.95 -27.98
C GLY A 29 -5.77 -2.89 -29.04
N ARG A 30 -5.96 -1.60 -28.78
CA ARG A 30 -5.68 -0.50 -29.71
C ARG A 30 -4.40 0.23 -29.32
N ASN A 31 -3.63 0.65 -30.33
CA ASN A 31 -2.55 1.61 -30.13
C ASN A 31 -3.17 3.00 -29.95
N LEU A 32 -2.97 3.60 -28.79
CA LEU A 32 -3.61 4.86 -28.42
C LEU A 32 -2.66 6.05 -28.61
N PRO A 33 -3.16 7.19 -29.11
CA PRO A 33 -2.39 8.43 -29.11
C PRO A 33 -2.20 8.96 -27.67
N GLY A 34 -1.07 9.66 -27.44
CA GLY A 34 -0.67 10.15 -26.12
C GLY A 34 -1.78 10.83 -25.29
N PRO A 35 -2.57 11.76 -25.84
CA PRO A 35 -3.64 12.41 -25.08
C PRO A 35 -4.69 11.44 -24.54
N ILE A 36 -5.03 10.37 -25.28
CA ILE A 36 -5.98 9.35 -24.79
C ILE A 36 -5.38 8.54 -23.67
N ILE A 37 -4.08 8.21 -23.76
CA ILE A 37 -3.40 7.48 -22.68
C ILE A 37 -3.37 8.30 -21.38
N VAL A 38 -3.19 9.62 -21.45
CA VAL A 38 -3.29 10.50 -20.27
C VAL A 38 -4.69 10.41 -19.64
N VAL A 39 -5.75 10.40 -20.45
CA VAL A 39 -7.12 10.23 -19.95
C VAL A 39 -7.31 8.86 -19.28
N VAL A 40 -6.79 7.78 -19.90
CA VAL A 40 -6.85 6.43 -19.30
C VAL A 40 -6.07 6.39 -17.98
N ALA A 41 -4.89 7.01 -17.90
CA ALA A 41 -4.10 7.09 -16.67
C ALA A 41 -4.81 7.86 -15.55
N LEU A 42 -5.49 8.96 -15.88
CA LEU A 42 -6.30 9.71 -14.90
C LEU A 42 -7.52 8.89 -14.43
N LEU A 43 -8.17 8.16 -15.33
CA LEU A 43 -9.27 7.26 -14.99
C LEU A 43 -8.79 6.08 -14.15
N LEU A 44 -7.62 5.52 -14.45
CA LEU A 44 -6.96 4.49 -13.63
C LEU A 44 -6.76 4.99 -12.18
N GLY A 45 -6.15 6.16 -12.00
CA GLY A 45 -5.99 6.77 -10.68
C GLY A 45 -7.31 7.00 -9.96
N GLY A 46 -8.30 7.51 -10.68
CA GLY A 46 -9.65 7.69 -10.15
C GLY A 46 -10.34 6.37 -9.79
N ALA A 47 -10.16 5.32 -10.59
CA ALA A 47 -10.72 3.99 -10.33
C ALA A 47 -10.08 3.34 -9.09
N VAL A 48 -8.77 3.50 -8.88
CA VAL A 48 -8.09 3.06 -7.64
C VAL A 48 -8.68 3.77 -6.43
N LEU A 49 -8.82 5.10 -6.46
CA LEU A 49 -9.43 5.86 -5.36
C LEU A 49 -10.87 5.45 -5.10
N ALA A 50 -11.66 5.19 -6.14
CA ALA A 50 -13.04 4.73 -6.02
C ALA A 50 -13.11 3.29 -5.47
N ALA A 51 -12.21 2.39 -5.89
CA ALA A 51 -12.12 1.03 -5.38
C ALA A 51 -11.88 1.01 -3.87
N VAL A 52 -10.92 1.81 -3.39
CA VAL A 52 -10.63 1.92 -1.94
C VAL A 52 -11.82 2.52 -1.20
N HIS A 53 -12.47 3.56 -1.72
CA HIS A 53 -13.69 4.11 -1.12
C HIS A 53 -14.80 3.07 -0.98
N HIS A 54 -15.04 2.27 -2.02
CA HIS A 54 -16.05 1.20 -1.96
C HIS A 54 -15.65 0.06 -1.03
N ALA A 55 -14.37 -0.28 -0.95
CA ALA A 55 -13.85 -1.22 0.03
C ALA A 55 -14.05 -0.71 1.47
N GLU A 56 -13.82 0.58 1.74
CA GLU A 56 -14.11 1.22 3.04
C GLU A 56 -15.58 1.13 3.42
N VAL A 57 -16.51 1.35 2.48
CA VAL A 57 -17.95 1.23 2.72
C VAL A 57 -18.33 -0.21 3.08
N VAL A 58 -17.77 -1.21 2.39
CA VAL A 58 -17.98 -2.63 2.69
C VAL A 58 -17.38 -2.97 4.06
N ALA A 59 -16.14 -2.56 4.32
CA ALA A 59 -15.43 -2.76 5.58
C ALA A 59 -16.21 -2.19 6.77
N HIS A 60 -16.73 -0.96 6.64
CA HIS A 60 -17.53 -0.31 7.67
C HIS A 60 -18.87 -1.04 7.94
N ARG A 61 -19.47 -1.65 6.92
CA ARG A 61 -20.67 -2.48 7.10
C ARG A 61 -20.38 -3.80 7.80
N VAL A 62 -19.25 -4.42 7.47
CA VAL A 62 -18.83 -5.68 8.09
C VAL A 62 -18.46 -5.44 9.55
N GLY A 63 -17.86 -4.29 9.85
CA GLY A 63 -17.42 -3.91 11.20
C GLY A 63 -16.13 -4.58 11.62
N GLU A 64 -15.55 -4.10 12.73
CA GLU A 64 -14.33 -4.68 13.29
C GLU A 64 -14.62 -6.01 14.02
N PRO A 65 -13.69 -6.99 13.92
CA PRO A 65 -12.34 -6.90 13.36
C PRO A 65 -12.25 -7.20 11.84
N TYR A 66 -13.32 -7.66 11.23
CA TYR A 66 -13.29 -8.13 9.85
C TYR A 66 -13.27 -6.99 8.81
N GLY A 67 -13.68 -5.79 9.19
CA GLY A 67 -13.68 -4.63 8.31
C GLY A 67 -12.28 -4.26 7.85
N SER A 68 -11.32 -4.18 8.76
CA SER A 68 -9.92 -3.92 8.44
C SER A 68 -9.32 -4.99 7.53
N LEU A 69 -9.68 -6.27 7.73
CA LEU A 69 -9.25 -7.37 6.86
C LEU A 69 -9.83 -7.24 5.44
N VAL A 70 -11.12 -6.90 5.31
CA VAL A 70 -11.76 -6.69 4.00
C VAL A 70 -11.07 -5.57 3.22
N LEU A 71 -10.78 -4.45 3.88
CA LEU A 71 -10.07 -3.34 3.26
C LEU A 71 -8.65 -3.74 2.82
N ALA A 72 -7.89 -4.39 3.70
CA ALA A 72 -6.54 -4.85 3.39
C ALA A 72 -6.52 -5.82 2.21
N VAL A 73 -7.43 -6.80 2.18
CA VAL A 73 -7.55 -7.74 1.05
C VAL A 73 -7.92 -7.01 -0.25
N ALA A 74 -8.85 -6.06 -0.22
CA ALA A 74 -9.25 -5.32 -1.41
C ALA A 74 -8.07 -4.51 -2.01
N VAL A 75 -7.32 -3.80 -1.17
CA VAL A 75 -6.12 -3.04 -1.60
C VAL A 75 -5.04 -3.98 -2.12
N THR A 76 -4.79 -5.11 -1.44
CA THR A 76 -3.81 -6.11 -1.90
C THR A 76 -4.22 -6.73 -3.24
N VAL A 77 -5.51 -6.98 -3.47
CA VAL A 77 -5.98 -7.49 -4.78
C VAL A 77 -5.65 -6.48 -5.88
N ILE A 78 -5.82 -5.18 -5.64
CA ILE A 78 -5.41 -4.14 -6.59
C ILE A 78 -3.91 -4.20 -6.84
N GLU A 79 -3.10 -4.23 -5.78
CA GLU A 79 -1.64 -4.26 -5.86
C GLU A 79 -1.12 -5.48 -6.62
N VAL A 80 -1.54 -6.67 -6.21
CA VAL A 80 -1.14 -7.94 -6.85
C VAL A 80 -1.59 -7.98 -8.30
N ALA A 81 -2.81 -7.57 -8.59
CA ALA A 81 -3.34 -7.55 -9.95
C ALA A 81 -2.52 -6.63 -10.87
N LEU A 82 -2.11 -5.45 -10.37
CA LEU A 82 -1.22 -4.54 -11.09
C LEU A 82 0.15 -5.18 -11.33
N ILE A 83 0.79 -5.74 -10.29
CA ILE A 83 2.10 -6.37 -10.39
C ILE A 83 2.07 -7.54 -11.39
N VAL A 84 1.12 -8.47 -11.23
CA VAL A 84 0.99 -9.65 -12.09
C VAL A 84 0.68 -9.27 -13.53
N THR A 85 -0.21 -8.30 -13.75
CA THR A 85 -0.52 -7.81 -15.10
C THR A 85 0.72 -7.29 -15.82
N LEU A 86 1.56 -6.54 -15.11
CA LEU A 86 2.81 -6.01 -15.65
C LEU A 86 3.84 -7.11 -15.86
N MET A 87 3.98 -8.07 -14.95
CA MET A 87 4.89 -9.21 -15.09
C MET A 87 4.57 -10.05 -16.33
N ILE A 88 3.29 -10.24 -16.65
CA ILE A 88 2.85 -10.96 -17.87
C ILE A 88 3.18 -10.17 -19.14
N SER A 89 3.18 -8.84 -19.08
CA SER A 89 3.33 -7.98 -20.27
C SER A 89 4.77 -7.86 -20.77
N GLY A 90 5.79 -8.20 -19.94
CA GLY A 90 7.20 -8.09 -20.33
C GLY A 90 8.13 -8.95 -19.46
N PRO A 91 8.18 -10.29 -19.65
CA PRO A 91 8.81 -11.22 -18.71
C PRO A 91 10.29 -10.96 -18.45
N GLU A 92 11.07 -10.50 -19.43
CA GLU A 92 12.51 -10.26 -19.23
C GLU A 92 12.82 -9.01 -18.37
N LYS A 93 11.95 -8.00 -18.40
CA LYS A 93 12.18 -6.71 -17.72
C LYS A 93 11.50 -6.61 -16.35
N THR A 94 10.62 -7.55 -16.02
CA THR A 94 9.73 -7.45 -14.87
C THR A 94 10.05 -8.44 -13.75
N GLN A 95 11.16 -9.18 -13.85
CA GLN A 95 11.59 -10.18 -12.86
C GLN A 95 11.76 -9.60 -11.44
N SER A 96 12.13 -8.33 -11.32
CA SER A 96 12.30 -7.62 -10.06
C SER A 96 11.10 -6.74 -9.68
N LEU A 97 10.06 -6.63 -10.52
CA LEU A 97 8.97 -5.69 -10.34
C LEU A 97 8.23 -5.89 -9.01
N ALA A 98 8.01 -7.14 -8.62
CA ALA A 98 7.40 -7.48 -7.35
C ALA A 98 8.23 -6.97 -6.17
N ARG A 99 9.54 -7.22 -6.19
CA ARG A 99 10.50 -6.69 -5.22
C ARG A 99 10.45 -5.17 -5.16
N ASP A 100 10.58 -4.52 -6.30
CA ASP A 100 10.70 -3.07 -6.41
C ASP A 100 9.42 -2.38 -5.94
N THR A 101 8.25 -2.95 -6.25
CA THR A 101 6.95 -2.43 -5.78
C THR A 101 6.76 -2.62 -4.29
N VAL A 102 7.03 -3.83 -3.75
CA VAL A 102 6.88 -4.10 -2.31
C VAL A 102 7.90 -3.30 -1.50
N PHE A 103 9.14 -3.20 -1.96
CA PHE A 103 10.15 -2.35 -1.31
C PHE A 103 9.75 -0.87 -1.33
N ALA A 104 9.25 -0.37 -2.47
CA ALA A 104 8.72 0.99 -2.57
C ALA A 104 7.55 1.21 -1.59
N ALA A 105 6.64 0.25 -1.46
CA ALA A 105 5.55 0.32 -0.48
C ALA A 105 6.07 0.44 0.96
N VAL A 106 7.08 -0.34 1.35
CA VAL A 106 7.74 -0.22 2.66
C VAL A 106 8.34 1.16 2.87
N MET A 107 9.08 1.67 1.88
CA MET A 107 9.74 2.98 1.99
C MET A 107 8.72 4.13 2.05
N ILE A 108 7.66 4.07 1.23
CA ILE A 108 6.58 5.07 1.24
C ILE A 108 5.83 5.06 2.57
N THR A 109 5.51 3.89 3.11
CA THR A 109 4.76 3.77 4.37
C THR A 109 5.61 4.15 5.57
N CYS A 110 6.82 3.59 5.71
CA CYS A 110 7.68 3.81 6.87
C CYS A 110 8.39 5.17 6.87
N ASN A 111 8.55 5.83 5.71
CA ASN A 111 9.21 7.13 5.63
C ASN A 111 8.27 8.22 5.12
N GLY A 112 7.53 7.97 4.03
CA GLY A 112 6.62 8.95 3.46
C GLY A 112 5.41 9.21 4.36
N ILE A 113 4.58 8.19 4.58
CA ILE A 113 3.31 8.34 5.31
C ILE A 113 3.58 8.56 6.80
N LEU A 114 4.45 7.75 7.42
CA LEU A 114 4.82 7.90 8.82
C LEU A 114 5.47 9.27 9.06
N GLY A 115 6.46 9.67 8.26
CA GLY A 115 7.13 10.95 8.38
C GLY A 115 6.16 12.14 8.21
N LEU A 116 5.28 12.10 7.21
CA LEU A 116 4.25 13.12 6.99
C LEU A 116 3.27 13.21 8.18
N SER A 117 2.87 12.07 8.72
CA SER A 117 1.95 11.98 9.86
C SER A 117 2.54 12.60 11.12
N LEU A 118 3.79 12.27 11.42
CA LEU A 118 4.52 12.84 12.55
C LEU A 118 4.75 14.34 12.37
N LEU A 119 5.15 14.76 11.17
CA LEU A 119 5.36 16.18 10.88
C LEU A 119 4.07 16.99 11.05
N LEU A 120 2.95 16.54 10.45
CA LEU A 120 1.66 17.23 10.55
C LEU A 120 1.12 17.27 11.98
N GLY A 121 1.27 16.18 12.74
CA GLY A 121 0.90 16.13 14.16
C GLY A 121 1.76 17.07 15.02
N ALA A 122 3.07 17.06 14.81
CA ALA A 122 4.00 17.89 15.57
C ALA A 122 3.89 19.38 15.24
N LEU A 123 3.64 19.77 13.99
CA LEU A 123 3.39 21.16 13.61
C LEU A 123 2.16 21.74 14.31
N ARG A 124 1.18 20.93 14.64
CA ARG A 124 -0.04 21.36 15.30
C ARG A 124 0.10 21.47 16.82
N ARG A 125 0.78 20.49 17.45
CA ARG A 125 0.86 20.32 18.91
C ARG A 125 2.27 20.42 19.47
N ARG A 126 3.27 20.80 18.68
CA ARG A 126 4.71 20.75 18.96
C ARG A 126 5.27 19.33 19.07
N VAL A 127 4.47 18.37 19.54
CA VAL A 127 4.83 16.95 19.69
C VAL A 127 3.65 16.11 19.24
N ALA A 128 3.90 15.14 18.36
CA ALA A 128 2.96 14.09 17.99
C ALA A 128 3.08 12.96 19.04
N VAL A 129 1.97 12.60 19.68
CA VAL A 129 1.92 11.56 20.71
C VAL A 129 1.19 10.34 20.16
N PHE A 130 1.69 9.15 20.47
CA PHE A 130 1.14 7.88 20.03
C PHE A 130 1.52 6.76 21.02
N ASN A 131 0.84 5.61 20.92
CA ASN A 131 1.13 4.46 21.75
C ASN A 131 2.35 3.70 21.25
N PRO A 132 3.47 3.62 22.00
CA PRO A 132 4.69 2.97 21.56
C PRO A 132 4.56 1.44 21.47
N GLU A 133 3.73 0.79 22.33
CA GLU A 133 3.57 -0.65 22.30
C GLU A 133 2.91 -1.12 21.00
N GLY A 134 1.79 -0.52 20.60
CA GLY A 134 1.09 -0.87 19.36
C GLY A 134 1.90 -0.49 18.14
N THR A 135 2.43 0.74 18.10
CA THR A 135 3.23 1.21 16.95
C THR A 135 4.54 0.45 16.83
N GLY A 136 5.20 0.13 17.95
CA GLY A 136 6.42 -0.66 18.00
C GLY A 136 6.21 -2.11 17.54
N GLY A 137 5.13 -2.75 18.00
CA GLY A 137 4.76 -4.10 17.57
C GLY A 137 4.46 -4.16 16.06
N ALA A 138 3.74 -3.16 15.54
CA ALA A 138 3.47 -3.03 14.11
C ALA A 138 4.76 -2.82 13.31
N LEU A 139 5.65 -1.93 13.76
CA LEU A 139 6.93 -1.68 13.11
C LEU A 139 7.83 -2.93 13.10
N ALA A 140 7.94 -3.63 14.23
CA ALA A 140 8.70 -4.88 14.33
C ALA A 140 8.19 -5.92 13.33
N THR A 141 6.87 -6.04 13.17
CA THR A 141 6.25 -6.93 12.18
C THR A 141 6.61 -6.53 10.76
N VAL A 142 6.51 -5.24 10.40
CA VAL A 142 6.90 -4.74 9.06
C VAL A 142 8.36 -5.05 8.76
N ILE A 143 9.28 -4.74 9.70
CA ILE A 143 10.72 -4.98 9.52
C ILE A 143 11.00 -6.48 9.35
N THR A 144 10.34 -7.33 10.15
CA THR A 144 10.51 -8.80 10.05
C THR A 144 10.00 -9.30 8.71
N LEU A 145 8.81 -8.88 8.27
CA LEU A 145 8.24 -9.25 6.98
C LEU A 145 9.13 -8.81 5.82
N ALA A 146 9.59 -7.54 5.83
CA ALA A 146 10.48 -7.01 4.81
C ALA A 146 11.83 -7.76 4.79
N THR A 147 12.38 -8.08 5.96
CA THR A 147 13.65 -8.82 6.06
C THR A 147 13.49 -10.24 5.51
N LEU A 148 12.49 -10.99 5.95
CA LEU A 148 12.26 -12.36 5.50
C LEU A 148 11.98 -12.45 4.01
N SER A 149 11.25 -11.48 3.44
CA SER A 149 10.79 -11.54 2.06
C SER A 149 11.73 -10.90 1.06
N LEU A 150 12.46 -9.84 1.46
CA LEU A 150 13.24 -9.01 0.54
C LEU A 150 14.75 -8.99 0.85
N VAL A 151 15.16 -9.18 2.11
CA VAL A 151 16.59 -9.18 2.48
C VAL A 151 17.18 -10.58 2.34
N ILE A 152 16.55 -11.57 2.94
CA ILE A 152 17.08 -12.95 2.98
C ILE A 152 17.34 -13.54 1.59
N PRO A 153 16.53 -13.30 0.53
CA PRO A 153 16.80 -13.85 -0.80
C PRO A 153 18.15 -13.43 -1.37
N THR A 154 18.68 -12.27 -0.98
CA THR A 154 20.01 -11.78 -1.40
C THR A 154 21.16 -12.63 -0.85
N PHE A 155 20.95 -13.28 0.30
CA PHE A 155 21.98 -14.03 1.02
C PHE A 155 21.82 -15.56 0.93
N THR A 156 20.75 -16.04 0.30
CA THR A 156 20.54 -17.49 0.11
C THR A 156 21.35 -18.00 -1.07
N THR A 157 21.83 -19.25 -0.98
CA THR A 157 22.68 -19.88 -1.98
C THR A 157 22.03 -21.06 -2.68
N ALA A 158 20.72 -21.30 -2.42
CA ALA A 158 19.99 -22.44 -2.99
C ALA A 158 19.71 -22.27 -4.50
N ARG A 159 19.67 -21.02 -4.97
CA ARG A 159 19.62 -20.65 -6.38
C ARG A 159 20.62 -19.54 -6.69
N PRO A 160 21.09 -19.43 -7.94
CA PRO A 160 21.92 -18.31 -8.37
C PRO A 160 21.15 -17.00 -8.32
N GLY A 161 21.78 -15.92 -7.83
CA GLY A 161 21.15 -14.59 -7.76
C GLY A 161 20.27 -14.39 -6.52
N PRO A 162 19.58 -13.24 -6.44
CA PRO A 162 18.76 -12.87 -5.30
C PRO A 162 17.36 -13.51 -5.39
N GLU A 163 17.32 -14.83 -5.53
CA GLU A 163 16.12 -15.65 -5.76
C GLU A 163 15.95 -16.71 -4.67
N PHE A 164 14.73 -16.94 -4.24
CA PHE A 164 14.39 -18.07 -3.38
C PHE A 164 14.21 -19.37 -4.15
N SER A 165 14.64 -20.49 -3.56
CA SER A 165 14.16 -21.80 -4.00
C SER A 165 12.64 -21.92 -3.72
N PRO A 166 11.92 -22.87 -4.39
CA PRO A 166 10.49 -23.07 -4.14
C PRO A 166 10.15 -23.32 -2.67
N ALA A 167 10.99 -24.09 -1.96
CA ALA A 167 10.80 -24.34 -0.53
C ALA A 167 10.99 -23.07 0.32
N GLN A 168 12.00 -22.25 0.03
CA GLN A 168 12.24 -20.98 0.72
C GLN A 168 11.13 -19.97 0.43
N LEU A 169 10.67 -19.87 -0.81
CA LEU A 169 9.56 -19.02 -1.21
C LEU A 169 8.26 -19.43 -0.50
N THR A 170 7.98 -20.75 -0.43
CA THR A 170 6.83 -21.28 0.32
C THR A 170 6.92 -20.93 1.79
N PHE A 171 8.11 -21.09 2.41
CA PHE A 171 8.32 -20.71 3.80
C PHE A 171 8.07 -19.19 4.01
N ALA A 172 8.64 -18.33 3.16
CA ALA A 172 8.47 -16.90 3.24
C ALA A 172 6.99 -16.49 3.09
N ALA A 173 6.27 -17.12 2.15
CA ALA A 173 4.84 -16.89 1.94
C ALA A 173 4.00 -17.30 3.17
N VAL A 174 4.22 -18.50 3.72
CA VAL A 174 3.49 -18.98 4.89
C VAL A 174 3.83 -18.16 6.13
N ALA A 175 5.10 -17.83 6.36
CA ALA A 175 5.55 -17.02 7.48
C ALA A 175 4.96 -15.59 7.40
N SER A 176 4.93 -14.99 6.19
CA SER A 176 4.35 -13.67 5.97
C SER A 176 2.85 -13.66 6.27
N LEU A 177 2.12 -14.65 5.77
CA LEU A 177 0.68 -14.78 6.03
C LEU A 177 0.39 -15.02 7.52
N ALA A 178 1.19 -15.86 8.19
CA ALA A 178 1.05 -16.14 9.61
C ALA A 178 1.33 -14.92 10.49
N LEU A 179 2.39 -14.14 10.19
CA LEU A 179 2.71 -12.91 10.91
C LEU A 179 1.64 -11.83 10.70
N TYR A 180 1.16 -11.68 9.47
CA TYR A 180 0.06 -10.75 9.19
C TYR A 180 -1.21 -11.16 9.92
N GLY A 181 -1.59 -12.43 9.88
CA GLY A 181 -2.74 -12.96 10.60
C GLY A 181 -2.61 -12.77 12.11
N LEU A 182 -1.43 -13.05 12.69
CA LEU A 182 -1.14 -12.80 14.10
C LEU A 182 -1.29 -11.32 14.46
N PHE A 183 -0.75 -10.42 13.63
CA PHE A 183 -0.90 -8.98 13.84
C PHE A 183 -2.39 -8.56 13.85
N VAL A 184 -3.18 -9.02 12.88
CA VAL A 184 -4.62 -8.74 12.83
C VAL A 184 -5.32 -9.22 14.10
N LEU A 185 -5.02 -10.43 14.57
CA LEU A 185 -5.58 -10.98 15.81
C LEU A 185 -5.21 -10.15 17.04
N VAL A 186 -3.97 -9.67 17.11
CA VAL A 186 -3.49 -8.81 18.22
C VAL A 186 -4.17 -7.45 18.17
N GLN A 187 -4.21 -6.82 17.00
CA GLN A 187 -4.77 -5.47 16.81
C GLN A 187 -6.28 -5.42 17.06
N THR A 188 -7.01 -6.46 16.68
CA THR A 188 -8.47 -6.48 16.74
C THR A 188 -9.03 -7.18 17.99
N GLY A 189 -8.19 -7.98 18.65
CA GLY A 189 -8.58 -8.81 19.79
C GLY A 189 -7.95 -8.37 21.11
N ARG A 190 -7.03 -9.19 21.62
CA ARG A 190 -6.52 -9.15 22.99
C ARG A 190 -5.80 -7.86 23.38
N HIS A 191 -5.17 -7.18 22.42
CA HIS A 191 -4.37 -5.95 22.65
C HIS A 191 -4.85 -4.78 21.79
N ARG A 192 -6.17 -4.71 21.52
CA ARG A 192 -6.78 -3.62 20.78
C ARG A 192 -6.40 -2.25 21.36
N ASP A 193 -6.31 -2.16 22.69
CA ASP A 193 -6.01 -0.92 23.42
C ASP A 193 -4.65 -0.30 23.02
N TYR A 194 -3.68 -1.11 22.60
CA TYR A 194 -2.38 -0.62 22.13
C TYR A 194 -2.46 0.18 20.82
N PHE A 195 -3.53 0.03 20.07
CA PHE A 195 -3.75 0.70 18.78
C PHE A 195 -4.75 1.86 18.86
N LEU A 196 -5.28 2.14 20.07
CA LEU A 196 -6.16 3.27 20.29
C LEU A 196 -5.36 4.56 20.51
N PRO A 197 -5.94 5.75 20.13
CA PRO A 197 -5.31 7.04 20.38
C PRO A 197 -5.05 7.25 21.87
N VAL A 198 -3.91 7.88 22.18
CA VAL A 198 -3.54 8.25 23.54
C VAL A 198 -3.35 9.79 23.67
N ASP A 199 -3.63 10.31 24.86
CA ASP A 199 -3.34 11.70 25.22
C ASP A 199 -1.86 11.88 25.59
N SER A 200 -1.46 13.13 25.91
CA SER A 200 -0.08 13.45 26.31
C SER A 200 0.38 12.79 27.61
N ARG A 201 -0.53 12.17 28.37
CA ARG A 201 -0.27 11.45 29.60
C ARG A 201 -0.26 9.93 29.40
N GLY A 202 -0.50 9.46 28.16
CA GLY A 202 -0.59 8.04 27.82
C GLY A 202 -1.95 7.39 28.10
N ASN A 203 -2.98 8.16 28.48
CA ASN A 203 -4.31 7.62 28.66
C ASN A 203 -5.00 7.42 27.31
N ILE A 204 -5.72 6.32 27.18
CA ILE A 204 -6.53 6.05 25.99
C ILE A 204 -7.62 7.11 25.87
N VAL A 205 -7.73 7.72 24.71
CA VAL A 205 -8.79 8.65 24.36
C VAL A 205 -9.80 7.89 23.51
N ASP A 206 -10.99 7.63 24.08
CA ASP A 206 -12.09 7.04 23.32
C ASP A 206 -12.54 8.03 22.22
N ALA A 207 -12.09 7.76 21.00
CA ALA A 207 -12.53 8.48 19.82
C ALA A 207 -13.80 7.84 19.26
N GLU A 208 -14.79 7.56 20.10
CA GLU A 208 -16.07 7.01 19.67
C GLU A 208 -16.98 8.08 19.06
N GLU A 209 -16.68 8.48 17.84
CA GLU A 209 -17.70 8.87 16.88
C GLU A 209 -17.86 7.71 15.86
N HIS A 210 -18.56 6.68 16.26
CA HIS A 210 -18.99 5.65 15.32
C HIS A 210 -20.05 6.24 14.42
N ALA A 211 -19.66 6.65 13.22
CA ALA A 211 -20.64 6.94 12.18
C ALA A 211 -21.53 5.69 12.01
N LYS A 212 -22.86 5.89 11.90
CA LYS A 212 -23.79 4.77 11.73
C LYS A 212 -23.35 3.88 10.56
N PRO A 213 -23.26 2.57 10.74
CA PRO A 213 -22.85 1.67 9.67
C PRO A 213 -23.76 1.80 8.46
N PRO A 214 -23.23 1.74 7.24
CA PRO A 214 -24.00 1.83 6.01
C PRO A 214 -25.03 0.71 5.94
N THR A 215 -26.12 0.92 5.22
CA THR A 215 -27.15 -0.11 5.02
C THR A 215 -26.59 -1.29 4.22
N THR A 216 -27.14 -2.50 4.40
CA THR A 216 -26.75 -3.69 3.64
C THR A 216 -26.85 -3.44 2.13
N ARG A 217 -27.88 -2.73 1.66
CA ARG A 217 -28.04 -2.35 0.25
C ARG A 217 -26.88 -1.45 -0.23
N ALA A 218 -26.48 -0.47 0.58
CA ALA A 218 -25.36 0.41 0.24
C ALA A 218 -24.04 -0.38 0.15
N ALA A 219 -23.81 -1.31 1.09
CA ALA A 219 -22.62 -2.16 1.07
C ALA A 219 -22.60 -3.11 -0.15
N LEU A 220 -23.71 -3.71 -0.52
CA LEU A 220 -23.80 -4.59 -1.70
C LEU A 220 -23.58 -3.80 -3.00
N VAL A 221 -24.13 -2.59 -3.12
CA VAL A 221 -23.87 -1.70 -4.26
C VAL A 221 -22.40 -1.34 -4.32
N SER A 222 -21.80 -1.00 -3.17
CA SER A 222 -20.36 -0.70 -3.09
C SER A 222 -19.50 -1.93 -3.43
N LEU A 223 -19.89 -3.12 -3.03
CA LEU A 223 -19.20 -4.35 -3.44
C LEU A 223 -19.24 -4.55 -4.96
N GLY A 224 -20.40 -4.34 -5.59
CA GLY A 224 -20.51 -4.39 -7.04
C GLY A 224 -19.63 -3.35 -7.75
N LEU A 225 -19.62 -2.10 -7.25
CA LEU A 225 -18.79 -1.03 -7.79
C LEU A 225 -17.29 -1.25 -7.52
N LEU A 226 -16.93 -1.88 -6.41
CA LEU A 226 -15.56 -2.33 -6.13
C LEU A 226 -15.11 -3.34 -7.20
N LEU A 227 -15.93 -4.34 -7.52
CA LEU A 227 -15.59 -5.32 -8.55
C LEU A 227 -15.45 -4.68 -9.94
N VAL A 228 -16.34 -3.73 -10.27
CA VAL A 228 -16.26 -2.94 -11.51
C VAL A 228 -14.95 -2.14 -11.54
N ALA A 229 -14.61 -1.46 -10.44
CA ALA A 229 -13.38 -0.69 -10.33
C ALA A 229 -12.13 -1.59 -10.45
N LEU A 230 -12.14 -2.79 -9.84
CA LEU A 230 -11.02 -3.75 -9.95
C LEU A 230 -10.79 -4.18 -11.41
N VAL A 231 -11.85 -4.47 -12.16
CA VAL A 231 -11.75 -4.81 -13.59
C VAL A 231 -11.17 -3.63 -14.38
N ALA A 232 -11.64 -2.40 -14.12
CA ALA A 232 -11.10 -1.21 -14.74
C ALA A 232 -9.61 -1.02 -14.42
N VAL A 233 -9.22 -1.10 -13.14
CA VAL A 233 -7.83 -0.93 -12.70
C VAL A 233 -6.89 -1.90 -13.40
N VAL A 234 -7.24 -3.20 -13.43
CA VAL A 234 -6.41 -4.23 -14.08
C VAL A 234 -6.29 -3.99 -15.59
N GLY A 235 -7.39 -3.70 -16.25
CA GLY A 235 -7.43 -3.51 -17.70
C GLY A 235 -6.75 -2.21 -18.15
N ASP A 236 -7.04 -1.09 -17.45
CA ASP A 236 -6.45 0.21 -17.76
C ASP A 236 -4.95 0.23 -17.43
N ALA A 237 -4.51 -0.47 -16.37
CA ALA A 237 -3.10 -0.62 -16.06
C ALA A 237 -2.34 -1.31 -17.20
N LYS A 238 -2.91 -2.39 -17.77
CA LYS A 238 -2.33 -3.06 -18.95
C LYS A 238 -2.23 -2.11 -20.15
N THR A 239 -3.22 -1.26 -20.34
CA THR A 239 -3.26 -0.28 -21.44
C THR A 239 -2.22 0.84 -21.26
N VAL A 240 -2.01 1.30 -20.03
CA VAL A 240 -1.10 2.42 -19.70
C VAL A 240 0.35 1.95 -19.51
N SER A 241 0.58 0.69 -19.13
CA SER A 241 1.90 0.14 -18.80
C SER A 241 2.98 0.42 -19.86
N PRO A 242 2.77 0.15 -21.17
CA PRO A 242 3.80 0.42 -22.17
C PRO A 242 4.19 1.90 -22.23
N THR A 243 3.26 2.80 -21.95
CA THR A 243 3.52 4.24 -21.94
C THR A 243 4.26 4.69 -20.67
N ILE A 244 3.93 4.10 -19.51
CA ILE A 244 4.71 4.34 -18.29
C ILE A 244 6.15 3.88 -18.50
N GLU A 245 6.36 2.69 -19.04
CA GLU A 245 7.69 2.16 -19.34
C GLU A 245 8.44 3.02 -20.35
N ALA A 246 7.79 3.42 -21.44
CA ALA A 246 8.36 4.33 -22.42
C ALA A 246 8.68 5.70 -21.82
N GLY A 247 7.84 6.25 -20.95
CA GLY A 247 8.06 7.50 -20.23
C GLY A 247 9.24 7.41 -19.27
N VAL A 248 9.35 6.32 -18.51
CA VAL A 248 10.49 6.03 -17.63
C VAL A 248 11.77 5.94 -18.43
N ALA A 249 11.77 5.21 -19.55
CA ALA A 249 12.92 5.08 -20.45
C ALA A 249 13.30 6.43 -21.11
N ALA A 250 12.32 7.21 -21.58
CA ALA A 250 12.55 8.52 -22.18
C ALA A 250 13.12 9.55 -21.18
N ALA A 251 12.76 9.40 -19.90
CA ALA A 251 13.33 10.19 -18.81
C ALA A 251 14.71 9.68 -18.33
N ASN A 252 15.27 8.65 -18.97
CA ASN A 252 16.49 7.96 -18.56
C ASN A 252 16.45 7.43 -17.13
N LEU A 253 15.25 7.03 -16.64
CA LEU A 253 15.07 6.44 -15.33
C LEU A 253 15.20 4.91 -15.41
N PRO A 254 15.69 4.25 -14.35
CA PRO A 254 15.76 2.80 -14.28
C PRO A 254 14.37 2.17 -14.33
N HIS A 255 14.26 0.97 -14.92
CA HIS A 255 12.99 0.25 -14.98
C HIS A 255 12.36 -0.01 -13.60
N ALA A 256 13.18 -0.20 -12.54
CA ALA A 256 12.75 -0.32 -11.16
C ALA A 256 11.88 0.85 -10.68
N PHE A 257 12.00 2.04 -11.31
CA PHE A 257 11.18 3.22 -11.00
C PHE A 257 9.70 3.02 -11.33
N VAL A 258 9.36 2.09 -12.22
CA VAL A 258 7.97 1.67 -12.49
C VAL A 258 7.31 1.15 -11.21
N GLY A 259 8.04 0.34 -10.42
CA GLY A 259 7.56 -0.14 -9.11
C GLY A 259 7.25 1.00 -8.13
N VAL A 260 8.04 2.08 -8.14
CA VAL A 260 7.78 3.27 -7.31
C VAL A 260 6.48 3.96 -7.73
N ILE A 261 6.25 4.11 -9.05
CA ILE A 261 5.01 4.71 -9.58
C ILE A 261 3.79 3.89 -9.18
N ILE A 262 3.87 2.55 -9.29
CA ILE A 262 2.78 1.66 -8.90
C ILE A 262 2.50 1.78 -7.40
N ALA A 263 3.53 1.71 -6.58
CA ALA A 263 3.39 1.80 -5.13
C ALA A 263 2.78 3.15 -4.70
N LEU A 264 3.21 4.26 -5.32
CA LEU A 264 2.62 5.58 -5.08
C LEU A 264 1.15 5.63 -5.46
N LEU A 265 0.77 5.03 -6.59
CA LEU A 265 -0.62 4.99 -7.05
C LEU A 265 -1.50 4.19 -6.08
N VAL A 266 -1.05 3.01 -5.67
CA VAL A 266 -1.79 2.11 -4.78
C VAL A 266 -1.90 2.70 -3.38
N LEU A 267 -0.84 3.33 -2.86
CA LEU A 267 -0.80 3.90 -1.50
C LEU A 267 -1.32 5.34 -1.42
N LEU A 268 -1.77 5.93 -2.53
CA LEU A 268 -2.31 7.29 -2.54
C LEU A 268 -3.53 7.46 -1.62
N PRO A 269 -4.53 6.56 -1.62
CA PRO A 269 -5.68 6.67 -0.71
C PRO A 269 -5.26 6.66 0.75
N GLU A 270 -4.37 5.72 1.14
CA GLU A 270 -3.86 5.58 2.50
C GLU A 270 -3.06 6.81 2.92
N THR A 271 -2.24 7.33 2.02
CA THR A 271 -1.48 8.57 2.26
C THR A 271 -2.41 9.74 2.56
N LEU A 272 -3.46 9.90 1.76
CA LEU A 272 -4.46 10.95 1.95
C LEU A 272 -5.27 10.75 3.24
N ALA A 273 -5.65 9.52 3.56
CA ALA A 273 -6.38 9.19 4.79
C ALA A 273 -5.51 9.44 6.03
N ALA A 274 -4.27 8.98 6.02
CA ALA A 274 -3.30 9.20 7.09
C ALA A 274 -3.01 10.69 7.31
N ALA A 275 -2.78 11.46 6.25
CA ALA A 275 -2.58 12.91 6.34
C ALA A 275 -3.80 13.64 6.91
N ARG A 276 -5.02 13.25 6.54
CA ARG A 276 -6.26 13.81 7.11
C ARG A 276 -6.39 13.47 8.60
N ALA A 277 -6.07 12.23 9.01
CA ALA A 277 -6.10 11.81 10.41
C ALA A 277 -5.08 12.60 11.24
N ALA A 278 -3.83 12.72 10.78
CA ALA A 278 -2.79 13.47 11.45
C ALA A 278 -3.15 14.97 11.60
N ARG A 279 -3.74 15.58 10.55
CA ARG A 279 -4.24 16.97 10.62
C ARG A 279 -5.38 17.15 11.62
N ARG A 280 -6.13 16.10 11.95
CA ARG A 280 -7.21 16.12 12.94
C ARG A 280 -6.74 15.71 14.34
N ASP A 281 -5.42 15.71 14.58
CA ASP A 281 -4.81 15.31 15.86
C ASP A 281 -5.02 13.82 16.21
N ARG A 282 -5.22 12.98 15.19
CA ARG A 282 -5.40 11.53 15.32
C ARG A 282 -4.16 10.80 14.80
N VAL A 283 -2.99 11.12 15.37
CA VAL A 283 -1.69 10.61 14.92
C VAL A 283 -1.65 9.09 15.02
N GLN A 284 -2.14 8.49 16.11
CA GLN A 284 -2.18 7.02 16.26
C GLN A 284 -2.93 6.34 15.11
N ILE A 285 -4.10 6.88 14.72
CA ILE A 285 -4.87 6.34 13.58
C ILE A 285 -4.05 6.44 12.28
N SER A 286 -3.34 7.55 12.10
CA SER A 286 -2.48 7.74 10.93
C SER A 286 -1.33 6.73 10.88
N LEU A 287 -0.68 6.46 12.00
CA LEU A 287 0.39 5.46 12.11
C LEU A 287 -0.12 4.03 11.93
N ASN A 288 -1.29 3.72 12.49
CA ASN A 288 -1.94 2.42 12.28
C ASN A 288 -2.27 2.16 10.80
N LEU A 289 -2.75 3.20 10.08
CA LEU A 289 -2.99 3.11 8.63
C LEU A 289 -1.68 2.86 7.87
N ALA A 290 -0.62 3.61 8.17
CA ALA A 290 0.67 3.47 7.50
C ALA A 290 1.26 2.07 7.70
N LEU A 291 1.45 1.66 8.95
CA LEU A 291 2.09 0.39 9.28
C LEU A 291 1.20 -0.81 8.93
N GLY A 292 -0.13 -0.68 9.10
CA GLY A 292 -1.10 -1.69 8.69
C GLY A 292 -1.07 -1.94 7.18
N SER A 293 -0.99 -0.88 6.38
CA SER A 293 -0.86 -0.96 4.91
C SER A 293 0.45 -1.62 4.51
N ALA A 294 1.59 -1.26 5.15
CA ALA A 294 2.87 -1.92 4.89
C ALA A 294 2.85 -3.42 5.18
N MET A 295 2.23 -3.81 6.31
CA MET A 295 2.10 -5.22 6.67
C MET A 295 1.19 -5.99 5.73
N ALA A 296 0.07 -5.40 5.32
CA ALA A 296 -0.85 -6.01 4.35
C ALA A 296 -0.16 -6.18 2.98
N SER A 297 0.54 -5.14 2.53
CA SER A 297 1.28 -5.17 1.27
C SER A 297 2.30 -6.31 1.23
N ILE A 298 3.13 -6.48 2.27
CA ILE A 298 4.09 -7.59 2.29
C ILE A 298 3.39 -8.91 2.59
N GLY A 299 2.59 -8.93 3.67
CA GLY A 299 2.01 -10.15 4.26
C GLY A 299 1.03 -10.88 3.34
N LEU A 300 0.40 -10.18 2.41
CA LEU A 300 -0.55 -10.75 1.44
C LEU A 300 0.03 -10.79 0.02
N THR A 301 0.83 -9.78 -0.38
CA THR A 301 1.40 -9.73 -1.73
C THR A 301 2.45 -10.82 -1.96
N ILE A 302 3.33 -11.09 -0.99
CA ILE A 302 4.35 -12.14 -1.13
C ILE A 302 3.70 -13.53 -1.32
N PRO A 303 2.73 -13.98 -0.50
CA PRO A 303 2.01 -15.22 -0.76
C PRO A 303 1.29 -15.25 -2.12
N ALA A 304 0.64 -14.16 -2.49
CA ALA A 304 -0.08 -14.07 -3.75
C ALA A 304 0.86 -14.19 -4.97
N ILE A 305 2.01 -13.52 -4.93
CA ILE A 305 3.02 -13.60 -6.00
C ILE A 305 3.70 -14.97 -5.99
N ALA A 306 3.93 -15.58 -4.84
CA ALA A 306 4.44 -16.94 -4.75
C ALA A 306 3.49 -17.95 -5.43
N ILE A 307 2.19 -17.77 -5.28
CA ILE A 307 1.19 -18.56 -6.01
C ILE A 307 1.20 -18.22 -7.49
N ALA A 308 1.21 -16.95 -7.87
CA ALA A 308 1.22 -16.51 -9.25
C ALA A 308 2.46 -17.00 -10.01
N SER A 309 3.62 -17.10 -9.34
CA SER A 309 4.88 -17.57 -9.93
C SER A 309 4.84 -19.01 -10.44
N ILE A 310 3.82 -19.81 -10.06
CA ILE A 310 3.60 -21.16 -10.58
C ILE A 310 3.24 -21.12 -12.08
N TRP A 311 2.62 -20.03 -12.54
CA TRP A 311 2.16 -19.82 -13.92
C TRP A 311 2.93 -18.74 -14.67
N LEU A 312 3.86 -18.05 -13.99
CA LEU A 312 4.70 -17.02 -14.60
C LEU A 312 6.05 -17.63 -14.98
N ASP A 313 6.47 -17.39 -16.21
CA ASP A 313 7.78 -17.81 -16.70
C ASP A 313 8.88 -16.87 -16.22
N GLY A 314 10.02 -17.44 -15.82
CA GLY A 314 11.21 -16.69 -15.44
C GLY A 314 11.49 -16.66 -13.93
N PRO A 315 12.69 -16.18 -13.53
CA PRO A 315 13.07 -16.08 -12.13
C PRO A 315 12.33 -14.96 -11.39
N LEU A 316 11.94 -15.21 -10.15
CA LEU A 316 11.35 -14.20 -9.26
C LEU A 316 12.44 -13.61 -8.36
N LEU A 317 12.98 -12.46 -8.75
CA LEU A 317 14.06 -11.79 -8.04
C LEU A 317 13.52 -10.94 -6.91
N LEU A 318 13.48 -11.47 -5.69
CA LEU A 318 12.95 -10.79 -4.50
C LEU A 318 14.03 -10.08 -3.67
N GLY A 319 15.29 -10.50 -3.77
CA GLY A 319 16.36 -9.96 -2.94
C GLY A 319 16.78 -8.55 -3.34
N LEU A 320 16.95 -7.70 -2.33
CA LEU A 320 17.34 -6.29 -2.46
C LEU A 320 18.81 -6.14 -2.84
N GLY A 321 19.13 -5.12 -3.63
CA GLY A 321 20.49 -4.68 -3.89
C GLY A 321 21.10 -3.89 -2.72
N GLY A 322 22.42 -3.65 -2.78
CA GLY A 322 23.18 -3.02 -1.67
C GLY A 322 22.62 -1.67 -1.22
N THR A 323 22.27 -0.77 -2.15
CA THR A 323 21.69 0.54 -1.85
C THR A 323 20.32 0.41 -1.17
N GLN A 324 19.48 -0.51 -1.64
CA GLN A 324 18.17 -0.78 -1.06
C GLN A 324 18.29 -1.38 0.36
N LEU A 325 19.25 -2.29 0.57
CA LEU A 325 19.56 -2.86 1.89
C LEU A 325 20.01 -1.77 2.88
N ALA A 326 20.88 -0.85 2.44
CA ALA A 326 21.33 0.26 3.28
C ALA A 326 20.18 1.19 3.66
N LEU A 327 19.29 1.54 2.71
CA LEU A 327 18.12 2.35 2.97
C LEU A 327 17.13 1.65 3.91
N LEU A 328 16.89 0.34 3.75
CA LEU A 328 16.01 -0.41 4.64
C LEU A 328 16.58 -0.48 6.06
N ALA A 329 17.86 -0.76 6.20
CA ALA A 329 18.54 -0.79 7.51
C ALA A 329 18.47 0.57 8.20
N LEU A 330 18.76 1.66 7.47
CA LEU A 330 18.68 3.01 8.02
C LEU A 330 17.23 3.38 8.39
N THR A 331 16.25 3.00 7.57
CA THR A 331 14.82 3.16 7.87
C THR A 331 14.44 2.42 9.14
N ALA A 332 14.85 1.15 9.29
CA ALA A 332 14.55 0.35 10.47
C ALA A 332 15.11 0.98 11.75
N VAL A 333 16.39 1.37 11.74
CA VAL A 333 17.04 2.02 12.89
C VAL A 333 16.35 3.34 13.23
N THR A 334 16.11 4.20 12.24
CA THR A 334 15.47 5.51 12.44
C THR A 334 14.04 5.35 12.96
N ALA A 335 13.28 4.41 12.41
CA ALA A 335 11.90 4.16 12.83
C ALA A 335 11.83 3.64 14.27
N VAL A 336 12.74 2.73 14.69
CA VAL A 336 12.82 2.27 16.08
C VAL A 336 13.14 3.45 17.02
N LEU A 337 14.13 4.29 16.69
CA LEU A 337 14.48 5.47 17.51
C LEU A 337 13.33 6.48 17.58
N THR A 338 12.49 6.56 16.54
CA THR A 338 11.33 7.43 16.50
C THR A 338 10.16 6.89 17.31
N VAL A 339 9.92 5.57 17.26
CA VAL A 339 8.73 4.94 17.85
C VAL A 339 8.90 4.67 19.35
N VAL A 340 10.10 4.24 19.79
CA VAL A 340 10.34 3.86 21.20
C VAL A 340 9.94 4.93 22.22
N PRO A 341 10.15 6.25 21.99
CA PRO A 341 9.75 7.28 22.95
C PRO A 341 8.23 7.51 23.07
N GLY A 342 7.40 6.96 22.19
CA GLY A 342 5.94 7.18 22.12
C GLY A 342 5.52 8.60 21.75
N ARG A 343 6.48 9.42 21.34
CA ARG A 343 6.29 10.83 20.94
C ARG A 343 7.37 11.26 19.95
N ALA A 344 6.99 12.09 19.00
CA ALA A 344 7.90 12.63 18.00
C ALA A 344 7.68 14.13 17.79
N ASN A 345 8.74 14.86 17.50
CA ASN A 345 8.70 16.26 17.12
C ASN A 345 8.87 16.43 15.60
N VAL A 346 8.93 17.68 15.15
CA VAL A 346 9.12 18.03 13.72
C VAL A 346 10.39 17.43 13.13
N LEU A 347 11.48 17.29 13.94
CA LEU A 347 12.74 16.75 13.46
C LEU A 347 12.60 15.27 13.04
N GLN A 348 11.98 14.44 13.87
CA GLN A 348 11.78 13.03 13.54
C GLN A 348 10.92 12.86 12.27
N GLY A 349 9.83 13.63 12.15
CA GLY A 349 9.03 13.65 10.92
C GLY A 349 9.86 14.06 9.71
N GLY A 350 10.69 15.10 9.84
CA GLY A 350 11.60 15.59 8.80
C GLY A 350 12.65 14.55 8.39
N VAL A 351 13.26 13.84 9.36
CA VAL A 351 14.24 12.78 9.08
C VAL A 351 13.64 11.67 8.21
N HIS A 352 12.43 11.21 8.54
CA HIS A 352 11.73 10.21 7.71
C HIS A 352 11.43 10.74 6.29
N LEU A 353 11.00 12.01 6.15
CA LEU A 353 10.76 12.60 4.83
C LEU A 353 12.05 12.75 4.00
N VAL A 354 13.19 13.01 4.64
CA VAL A 354 14.49 13.01 3.97
C VAL A 354 14.86 11.61 3.51
N LEU A 355 14.61 10.56 4.30
CA LEU A 355 14.80 9.17 3.89
C LEU A 355 13.90 8.79 2.71
N MET A 356 12.65 9.27 2.71
CA MET A 356 11.76 9.10 1.56
C MET A 356 12.30 9.80 0.31
N ALA A 357 12.78 11.03 0.45
CA ALA A 357 13.39 11.76 -0.66
C ALA A 357 14.66 11.08 -1.18
N ALA A 358 15.51 10.57 -0.28
CA ALA A 358 16.69 9.79 -0.63
C ALA A 358 16.32 8.51 -1.39
N PHE A 359 15.29 7.79 -0.93
CA PHE A 359 14.78 6.62 -1.64
C PHE A 359 14.34 6.96 -3.08
N VAL A 360 13.51 7.99 -3.24
CA VAL A 360 13.02 8.40 -4.59
C VAL A 360 14.19 8.84 -5.47
N PHE A 361 15.13 9.62 -4.91
CA PHE A 361 16.32 10.07 -5.65
C PHE A 361 17.19 8.90 -6.11
N LEU A 362 17.49 7.95 -5.21
CA LEU A 362 18.33 6.79 -5.53
C LEU A 362 17.59 5.74 -6.40
N ALA A 363 16.25 5.71 -6.36
CA ALA A 363 15.47 4.93 -7.31
C ALA A 363 15.50 5.52 -8.73
N ALA A 364 15.64 6.84 -8.83
CA ALA A 364 15.76 7.55 -10.10
C ALA A 364 17.21 7.61 -10.64
N SER A 365 18.20 7.59 -9.73
CA SER A 365 19.64 7.72 -10.04
C SER A 365 20.43 6.75 -9.15
N PRO A 366 20.41 5.43 -9.47
CA PRO A 366 21.02 4.37 -8.67
C PRO A 366 22.54 4.37 -8.69
#